data_a3e3b37424b5207b4e3d47f9a6bf8c25
#
_entry.id   a3e3b37424b5207b4e3d47f9a6bf8c25
#
_cell.length_a   1.000
_cell.length_b   1.000
_cell.length_c   1.000
_cell.angle_alpha   90.00
_cell.angle_beta   90.00
_cell.angle_gamma   90.00
#
_symmetry.space_group_name_H-M   'P 1'
#
loop_
_entity.id
_entity.type
_entity.pdbx_description
1 polymer ?
#
loop_
_entity_poly.entity_id
_entity_poly.type
_entity_poly.pdbx_seq_one_letter_code
_entity_poly.pdbx_strand_id
1 'polypeptide(L)'
;MNDSPRIPFDCGVTIEDQLYLAYEKKIDALFITNHNTLNGYKQMIEYRDNHEKLRRIKIYPAEEITINTKGHILAYGIYETIKPGMDIDETLDAIKKQNAVSCAAHPFAVSNGIREKAIKCDMIETFNSNNIDHYSNLVAEKFSSDNHMISIAGSDSHVLTTFGRCINSIESENKLDSILQEMLKRKSKILKAELALKEELFEHAYYMLSASKDHLLNYILVHHPSKFSLVKWTLDSFLSKPNSKLWKILGSLGLYLSKRVSKKVNMKGHNPYVFQDRSWKTLISMSLYP
;
A
#
# COMPACT_ATOMS: atom_id res chain seq x y z
N MET A 1 4.93 7.54 23.85
CA MET A 1 4.55 6.79 22.64
C MET A 1 3.20 7.33 22.18
N ASN A 2 3.12 7.92 21.00
CA ASN A 2 1.82 8.37 20.47
C ASN A 2 1.08 7.12 19.98
N ASP A 3 0.19 6.58 20.80
CA ASP A 3 -0.71 5.52 20.42
C ASP A 3 -1.79 6.08 19.48
N SER A 4 -1.47 6.13 18.20
CA SER A 4 -2.50 6.35 17.19
C SER A 4 -3.35 5.09 17.07
N PRO A 5 -4.68 5.19 16.96
CA PRO A 5 -5.52 4.02 16.75
C PRO A 5 -5.09 3.31 15.46
N ARG A 6 -4.79 2.02 15.55
CA ARG A 6 -4.58 1.22 14.35
C ARG A 6 -5.95 0.98 13.73
N ILE A 7 -6.08 1.31 12.46
CA ILE A 7 -7.29 1.02 11.69
C ILE A 7 -7.25 -0.47 11.36
N PRO A 8 -8.23 -1.27 11.83
CA PRO A 8 -8.19 -2.73 11.68
C PRO A 8 -8.54 -3.18 10.26
N PHE A 9 -9.19 -2.33 9.45
CA PHE A 9 -9.65 -2.66 8.11
C PHE A 9 -9.26 -1.52 7.15
N ASP A 10 -8.45 -1.84 6.15
CA ASP A 10 -7.97 -0.88 5.15
C ASP A 10 -8.31 -1.26 3.71
N CYS A 11 -8.71 -2.52 3.45
CA CYS A 11 -9.06 -3.00 2.11
C CYS A 11 -10.56 -3.33 2.01
N GLY A 12 -11.24 -2.72 1.03
CA GLY A 12 -12.65 -2.91 0.71
C GLY A 12 -12.94 -3.83 -0.46
N VAL A 13 -11.92 -4.52 -0.97
CA VAL A 13 -12.08 -5.41 -2.12
C VAL A 13 -12.42 -6.82 -1.64
N THR A 14 -13.54 -7.37 -2.11
CA THR A 14 -13.88 -8.76 -1.83
C THR A 14 -13.03 -9.70 -2.69
N ILE A 15 -12.84 -10.93 -2.21
CA ILE A 15 -12.13 -11.98 -2.96
C ILE A 15 -12.83 -12.25 -4.31
N GLU A 16 -14.15 -12.30 -4.30
CA GLU A 16 -14.98 -12.50 -5.48
C GLU A 16 -14.74 -11.43 -6.52
N ASP A 17 -14.94 -10.16 -6.16
CA ASP A 17 -14.79 -9.03 -7.08
C ASP A 17 -13.37 -8.96 -7.65
N GLN A 18 -12.36 -9.19 -6.81
CA GLN A 18 -10.96 -9.16 -7.22
C GLN A 18 -10.64 -10.24 -8.26
N LEU A 19 -11.11 -11.46 -8.05
CA LEU A 19 -10.85 -12.58 -8.96
C LEU A 19 -11.64 -12.44 -10.29
N TYR A 20 -12.91 -12.00 -10.23
CA TYR A 20 -13.65 -11.73 -11.45
C TYR A 20 -13.04 -10.59 -12.26
N LEU A 21 -12.60 -9.52 -11.60
CA LEU A 21 -11.94 -8.41 -12.29
C LEU A 21 -10.57 -8.82 -12.86
N ALA A 22 -9.81 -9.68 -12.16
CA ALA A 22 -8.59 -10.27 -12.69
C ALA A 22 -8.86 -11.11 -13.94
N TYR A 23 -9.97 -11.89 -13.92
CA TYR A 23 -10.41 -12.65 -15.08
C TYR A 23 -10.75 -11.76 -16.28
N GLU A 24 -11.54 -10.71 -16.07
CA GLU A 24 -11.93 -9.76 -17.13
C GLU A 24 -10.73 -9.01 -17.71
N LYS A 25 -9.79 -8.60 -16.85
CA LYS A 25 -8.54 -7.90 -17.25
C LYS A 25 -7.48 -8.84 -17.83
N LYS A 26 -7.77 -10.15 -17.93
CA LYS A 26 -6.85 -11.16 -18.43
C LYS A 26 -5.52 -11.20 -17.67
N ILE A 27 -5.58 -11.03 -16.36
CA ILE A 27 -4.43 -11.17 -15.47
C ILE A 27 -4.20 -12.67 -15.23
N ASP A 28 -2.99 -13.17 -15.45
CA ASP A 28 -2.66 -14.58 -15.36
C ASP A 28 -2.21 -15.00 -13.95
N ALA A 29 -1.64 -14.06 -13.19
CA ALA A 29 -1.11 -14.31 -11.85
C ALA A 29 -1.34 -13.14 -10.90
N LEU A 30 -1.61 -13.47 -9.63
CA LEU A 30 -1.76 -12.51 -8.53
C LEU A 30 -0.84 -12.90 -7.37
N PHE A 31 -0.13 -11.93 -6.83
CA PHE A 31 0.52 -12.01 -5.53
C PHE A 31 -0.37 -11.31 -4.50
N ILE A 32 -0.73 -12.01 -3.44
CA ILE A 32 -1.62 -11.49 -2.41
C ILE A 32 -0.77 -10.94 -1.27
N THR A 33 -0.72 -9.62 -1.17
CA THR A 33 0.19 -8.87 -0.30
C THR A 33 -0.53 -8.21 0.88
N ASN A 34 -1.36 -8.96 1.60
CA ASN A 34 -2.04 -8.44 2.77
C ASN A 34 -1.05 -8.03 3.85
N HIS A 35 -1.39 -7.00 4.62
CA HIS A 35 -0.56 -6.52 5.72
C HIS A 35 -0.39 -7.56 6.82
N ASN A 36 0.86 -8.01 7.03
CA ASN A 36 1.30 -8.85 8.15
C ASN A 36 0.51 -10.17 8.30
N THR A 37 0.04 -10.76 7.19
CA THR A 37 -0.73 -12.01 7.20
C THR A 37 -0.79 -12.68 5.82
N LEU A 38 -0.87 -14.01 5.81
CA LEU A 38 -1.13 -14.84 4.63
C LEU A 38 -2.60 -15.30 4.53
N ASN A 39 -3.50 -14.84 5.40
CA ASN A 39 -4.87 -15.35 5.44
C ASN A 39 -5.64 -15.12 4.13
N GLY A 40 -5.49 -13.96 3.50
CA GLY A 40 -6.15 -13.65 2.22
C GLY A 40 -5.75 -14.60 1.10
N TYR A 41 -4.49 -15.02 1.04
CA TYR A 41 -3.99 -15.98 0.06
C TYR A 41 -4.75 -17.32 0.12
N LYS A 42 -4.90 -17.90 1.31
CA LYS A 42 -5.58 -19.20 1.49
C LYS A 42 -7.06 -19.13 1.08
N GLN A 43 -7.76 -18.10 1.53
CA GLN A 43 -9.16 -17.88 1.22
C GLN A 43 -9.38 -17.65 -0.30
N MET A 44 -8.46 -16.94 -0.95
CA MET A 44 -8.55 -16.66 -2.37
C MET A 44 -8.34 -17.92 -3.23
N ILE A 45 -7.43 -18.81 -2.83
CA ILE A 45 -7.25 -20.11 -3.49
C ILE A 45 -8.53 -20.94 -3.36
N GLU A 46 -9.09 -21.05 -2.16
CA GLU A 46 -10.31 -21.81 -1.93
C GLU A 46 -11.47 -21.30 -2.79
N TYR A 47 -11.67 -19.98 -2.83
CA TYR A 47 -12.70 -19.38 -3.67
C TYR A 47 -12.46 -19.67 -5.16
N ARG A 48 -11.24 -19.46 -5.66
CA ARG A 48 -10.87 -19.73 -7.07
C ARG A 48 -11.14 -21.18 -7.46
N ASP A 49 -10.75 -22.14 -6.62
CA ASP A 49 -10.84 -23.56 -6.94
C ASP A 49 -12.29 -24.07 -7.03
N ASN A 50 -13.20 -23.39 -6.33
CA ASN A 50 -14.63 -23.64 -6.39
C ASN A 50 -15.31 -23.00 -7.63
N HIS A 51 -14.58 -22.18 -8.43
CA HIS A 51 -15.13 -21.49 -9.60
C HIS A 51 -14.32 -21.81 -10.86
N GLU A 52 -14.85 -22.69 -11.73
CA GLU A 52 -14.15 -23.21 -12.90
C GLU A 52 -13.50 -22.12 -13.79
N LYS A 53 -14.24 -21.04 -14.07
CA LYS A 53 -13.76 -19.91 -14.90
C LYS A 53 -12.51 -19.25 -14.32
N LEU A 54 -12.34 -19.26 -13.00
CA LEU A 54 -11.26 -18.56 -12.30
C LEU A 54 -9.99 -19.42 -12.17
N ARG A 55 -10.05 -20.73 -12.41
CA ARG A 55 -8.92 -21.66 -12.25
C ARG A 55 -7.70 -21.33 -13.10
N ARG A 56 -7.87 -20.57 -14.19
CA ARG A 56 -6.75 -20.10 -15.01
C ARG A 56 -5.84 -19.12 -14.28
N ILE A 57 -6.39 -18.36 -13.29
CA ILE A 57 -5.65 -17.38 -12.55
C ILE A 57 -4.80 -18.09 -11.50
N LYS A 58 -3.49 -17.92 -11.57
CA LYS A 58 -2.59 -18.41 -10.53
C LYS A 58 -2.53 -17.39 -9.39
N ILE A 59 -2.58 -17.90 -8.17
CA ILE A 59 -2.52 -17.11 -6.96
C ILE A 59 -1.28 -17.53 -6.19
N TYR A 60 -0.43 -16.58 -5.84
CA TYR A 60 0.84 -16.82 -5.18
C TYR A 60 0.90 -16.13 -3.82
N PRO A 61 1.53 -16.77 -2.83
CA PRO A 61 1.65 -16.22 -1.49
C PRO A 61 2.62 -15.03 -1.49
N ALA A 62 2.22 -13.98 -0.82
CA ALA A 62 3.06 -12.83 -0.53
C ALA A 62 2.51 -12.10 0.70
N GLU A 63 3.27 -11.18 1.23
CA GLU A 63 2.90 -10.39 2.41
C GLU A 63 3.49 -8.99 2.31
N GLU A 64 2.76 -7.98 2.76
CA GLU A 64 3.32 -6.65 3.02
C GLU A 64 3.66 -6.53 4.50
N ILE A 65 4.96 -6.55 4.81
CA ILE A 65 5.49 -6.59 6.17
C ILE A 65 5.77 -5.18 6.66
N THR A 66 5.17 -4.81 7.79
CA THR A 66 5.45 -3.55 8.47
C THR A 66 6.71 -3.69 9.35
N ILE A 67 7.76 -2.96 9.07
CA ILE A 67 8.98 -2.93 9.88
C ILE A 67 8.89 -1.93 11.05
N ASN A 68 9.88 -1.93 11.94
CA ASN A 68 9.91 -1.11 13.16
C ASN A 68 9.82 0.41 12.90
N THR A 69 10.29 0.89 11.74
CA THR A 69 10.19 2.29 11.31
C THR A 69 8.86 2.64 10.65
N LYS A 70 7.88 1.73 10.69
CA LYS A 70 6.59 1.82 9.99
C LYS A 70 6.69 1.83 8.46
N GLY A 71 7.86 1.52 7.90
CA GLY A 71 8.04 1.28 6.47
C GLY A 71 7.58 -0.12 6.10
N HIS A 72 7.39 -0.37 4.79
CA HIS A 72 6.86 -1.62 4.30
C HIS A 72 7.83 -2.33 3.37
N ILE A 73 7.85 -3.66 3.47
CA ILE A 73 8.58 -4.56 2.57
C ILE A 73 7.61 -5.63 2.08
N LEU A 74 7.55 -5.80 0.76
CA LEU A 74 6.83 -6.93 0.16
C LEU A 74 7.73 -8.15 0.15
N ALA A 75 7.19 -9.29 0.57
CA ALA A 75 7.84 -10.59 0.49
C ALA A 75 7.06 -11.50 -0.45
N TYR A 76 7.66 -11.85 -1.58
CA TYR A 76 7.04 -12.69 -2.60
C TYR A 76 7.51 -14.14 -2.47
N GLY A 77 6.56 -15.07 -2.34
CA GLY A 77 6.85 -16.50 -2.28
C GLY A 77 7.07 -17.04 -0.88
N ILE A 78 6.64 -16.34 0.17
CA ILE A 78 6.70 -16.83 1.54
C ILE A 78 5.58 -17.85 1.80
N TYR A 79 5.83 -18.77 2.72
CA TYR A 79 4.85 -19.79 3.16
C TYR A 79 4.47 -19.66 4.64
N GLU A 80 5.21 -18.88 5.41
CA GLU A 80 4.93 -18.53 6.80
C GLU A 80 4.96 -17.01 6.97
N THR A 81 3.99 -16.49 7.73
CA THR A 81 3.90 -15.06 8.07
C THR A 81 5.15 -14.60 8.81
N ILE A 82 5.68 -13.47 8.41
CA ILE A 82 6.85 -12.84 9.03
C ILE A 82 6.38 -11.88 10.13
N LYS A 83 7.03 -11.96 11.30
CA LYS A 83 6.69 -11.11 12.45
C LYS A 83 6.84 -9.63 12.11
N PRO A 84 5.79 -8.81 12.25
CA PRO A 84 5.90 -7.37 12.03
C PRO A 84 6.69 -6.67 13.15
N GLY A 85 7.23 -5.50 12.83
CA GLY A 85 7.92 -4.65 13.79
C GLY A 85 9.39 -5.00 14.03
N MET A 86 9.95 -5.95 13.28
CA MET A 86 11.38 -6.21 13.24
C MET A 86 12.12 -5.07 12.52
N ASP A 87 13.43 -4.98 12.69
CA ASP A 87 14.22 -4.09 11.85
C ASP A 87 14.33 -4.62 10.40
N ILE A 88 14.89 -3.79 9.52
CA ILE A 88 14.96 -4.15 8.10
C ILE A 88 15.84 -5.38 7.85
N ASP A 89 16.96 -5.50 8.54
CA ASP A 89 17.92 -6.60 8.30
C ASP A 89 17.35 -7.92 8.81
N GLU A 90 16.74 -7.93 10.01
CA GLU A 90 16.02 -9.09 10.54
C GLU A 90 14.86 -9.52 9.62
N THR A 91 14.12 -8.53 9.05
CA THR A 91 13.01 -8.81 8.14
C THR A 91 13.52 -9.45 6.85
N LEU A 92 14.58 -8.90 6.25
CA LEU A 92 15.19 -9.45 5.02
C LEU A 92 15.78 -10.85 5.25
N ASP A 93 16.40 -11.09 6.39
CA ASP A 93 16.88 -12.41 6.77
C ASP A 93 15.72 -13.44 6.90
N ALA A 94 14.60 -13.02 7.48
CA ALA A 94 13.43 -13.88 7.59
C ALA A 94 12.81 -14.21 6.22
N ILE A 95 12.78 -13.24 5.27
CA ILE A 95 12.35 -13.46 3.89
C ILE A 95 13.29 -14.46 3.20
N LYS A 96 14.61 -14.22 3.30
CA LYS A 96 15.62 -15.06 2.68
C LYS A 96 15.61 -16.49 3.20
N LYS A 97 15.35 -16.71 4.49
CA LYS A 97 15.22 -18.06 5.08
C LYS A 97 14.09 -18.88 4.47
N GLN A 98 13.11 -18.23 3.86
CA GLN A 98 12.00 -18.88 3.14
C GLN A 98 12.27 -19.01 1.63
N ASN A 99 13.47 -18.68 1.14
CA ASN A 99 13.82 -18.59 -0.29
C ASN A 99 12.91 -17.63 -1.08
N ALA A 100 12.34 -16.65 -0.41
CA ALA A 100 11.45 -15.65 -0.95
C ALA A 100 12.22 -14.41 -1.43
N VAL A 101 11.55 -13.57 -2.22
CA VAL A 101 12.13 -12.36 -2.82
C VAL A 101 11.56 -11.12 -2.14
N SER A 102 12.45 -10.22 -1.73
CA SER A 102 12.09 -8.96 -1.07
C SER A 102 11.92 -7.81 -2.07
N CYS A 103 10.95 -6.94 -1.80
CA CYS A 103 10.76 -5.71 -2.58
C CYS A 103 10.42 -4.54 -1.66
N ALA A 104 11.08 -3.41 -1.87
CA ALA A 104 10.77 -2.17 -1.17
C ALA A 104 9.41 -1.64 -1.67
N ALA A 105 8.36 -1.71 -0.84
CA ALA A 105 7.05 -1.18 -1.15
C ALA A 105 7.06 0.35 -1.09
N HIS A 106 6.48 1.03 -2.09
CA HIS A 106 6.35 2.51 -2.17
C HIS A 106 7.46 3.26 -1.40
N PRO A 107 8.77 3.02 -1.72
CA PRO A 107 9.89 3.31 -0.82
C PRO A 107 10.06 4.78 -0.48
N PHE A 108 9.57 5.70 -1.28
CA PHE A 108 9.65 7.14 -1.05
C PHE A 108 8.30 7.78 -0.68
N ALA A 109 7.30 6.98 -0.33
CA ALA A 109 6.09 7.49 0.31
C ALA A 109 6.45 8.19 1.64
N VAL A 110 5.88 9.38 1.88
CA VAL A 110 6.29 10.22 3.02
C VAL A 110 5.96 9.59 4.37
N SER A 111 4.87 8.83 4.44
CA SER A 111 4.35 8.29 5.70
C SER A 111 4.94 6.94 6.10
N ASN A 112 5.32 6.11 5.14
CA ASN A 112 5.64 4.69 5.34
C ASN A 112 6.68 4.15 4.35
N GLY A 113 7.42 5.02 3.68
CA GLY A 113 8.53 4.62 2.82
C GLY A 113 9.80 4.30 3.62
N ILE A 114 10.53 3.26 3.21
CA ILE A 114 11.82 2.88 3.79
C ILE A 114 13.00 3.69 3.22
N ARG A 115 12.74 4.47 2.20
CA ARG A 115 13.65 5.42 1.53
C ARG A 115 14.94 4.75 1.03
N GLU A 116 16.09 5.34 1.29
CA GLU A 116 17.39 4.86 0.83
C GLU A 116 17.72 3.44 1.34
N LYS A 117 17.05 2.97 2.39
CA LYS A 117 17.18 1.58 2.85
C LYS A 117 16.64 0.56 1.83
N ALA A 118 15.86 1.03 0.83
CA ALA A 118 15.38 0.21 -0.28
C ALA A 118 16.51 -0.53 -1.01
N ILE A 119 17.74 0.02 -1.00
CA ILE A 119 18.93 -0.61 -1.59
C ILE A 119 19.23 -2.02 -1.04
N LYS A 120 18.71 -2.35 0.15
CA LYS A 120 18.91 -3.65 0.79
C LYS A 120 17.96 -4.73 0.25
N CYS A 121 16.87 -4.34 -0.42
CA CYS A 121 15.90 -5.26 -0.99
C CYS A 121 16.38 -5.77 -2.36
N ASP A 122 15.89 -6.94 -2.77
CA ASP A 122 16.16 -7.51 -4.10
C ASP A 122 15.55 -6.67 -5.22
N MET A 123 14.37 -6.07 -4.96
CA MET A 123 13.60 -5.28 -5.90
C MET A 123 13.07 -4.01 -5.26
N ILE A 124 12.54 -3.11 -6.09
CA ILE A 124 11.94 -1.86 -5.67
C ILE A 124 10.68 -1.55 -6.47
N GLU A 125 9.61 -1.12 -5.81
CA GLU A 125 8.50 -0.46 -6.50
C GLU A 125 8.93 0.92 -6.98
N THR A 126 9.16 1.05 -8.28
CA THR A 126 9.43 2.35 -8.90
C THR A 126 8.15 3.12 -9.18
N PHE A 127 7.03 2.42 -9.24
CA PHE A 127 5.71 3.02 -9.36
C PHE A 127 4.72 2.30 -8.44
N ASN A 128 4.09 3.06 -7.56
CA ASN A 128 2.97 2.61 -6.75
C ASN A 128 1.75 3.48 -7.05
N SER A 129 0.63 2.84 -7.40
CA SER A 129 -0.59 3.51 -7.81
C SER A 129 -1.26 4.30 -6.67
N ASN A 130 -1.13 3.83 -5.43
CA ASN A 130 -1.75 4.42 -4.25
C ASN A 130 -0.95 5.59 -3.64
N ASN A 131 0.23 5.90 -4.19
CA ASN A 131 0.95 7.11 -3.82
C ASN A 131 0.08 8.34 -4.09
N ILE A 132 0.02 9.25 -3.12
CA ILE A 132 -0.80 10.48 -3.17
C ILE A 132 -0.40 11.37 -4.36
N ASP A 133 0.82 11.22 -4.86
CA ASP A 133 1.42 12.06 -5.89
C ASP A 133 2.47 11.31 -6.70
N HIS A 134 2.93 11.94 -7.76
CA HIS A 134 3.97 11.39 -8.64
C HIS A 134 5.41 11.58 -8.12
N TYR A 135 5.66 12.47 -7.12
CA TYR A 135 7.02 12.77 -6.68
C TYR A 135 7.69 11.57 -6.03
N SER A 136 6.93 10.81 -5.23
CA SER A 136 7.41 9.57 -4.60
C SER A 136 7.85 8.55 -5.65
N ASN A 137 7.06 8.37 -6.72
CA ASN A 137 7.39 7.47 -7.83
C ASN A 137 8.61 7.97 -8.62
N LEU A 138 8.70 9.28 -8.93
CA LEU A 138 9.85 9.85 -9.63
C LEU A 138 11.18 9.63 -8.88
N VAL A 139 11.15 9.79 -7.54
CA VAL A 139 12.36 9.53 -6.74
C VAL A 139 12.68 8.05 -6.70
N ALA A 140 11.67 7.18 -6.61
CA ALA A 140 11.86 5.73 -6.64
C ALA A 140 12.48 5.27 -7.97
N GLU A 141 11.98 5.79 -9.10
CA GLU A 141 12.50 5.50 -10.42
C GLU A 141 13.96 5.96 -10.57
N LYS A 142 14.24 7.21 -10.17
CA LYS A 142 15.62 7.73 -10.18
C LYS A 142 16.54 6.91 -9.28
N PHE A 143 16.13 6.61 -8.05
CA PHE A 143 16.90 5.81 -7.10
C PHE A 143 17.18 4.40 -7.65
N SER A 144 16.18 3.75 -8.24
CA SER A 144 16.34 2.45 -8.89
C SER A 144 17.35 2.49 -10.02
N SER A 145 17.28 3.50 -10.87
CA SER A 145 18.22 3.71 -11.99
C SER A 145 19.65 3.94 -11.51
N ASP A 146 19.83 4.87 -10.56
CA ASP A 146 21.15 5.25 -10.02
C ASP A 146 21.84 4.06 -9.30
N ASN A 147 21.06 3.15 -8.71
CA ASN A 147 21.56 1.99 -7.97
C ASN A 147 21.40 0.66 -8.72
N HIS A 148 21.00 0.69 -9.97
CA HIS A 148 20.80 -0.50 -10.80
C HIS A 148 19.89 -1.56 -10.14
N MET A 149 18.80 -1.16 -9.49
CA MET A 149 17.85 -2.07 -8.85
C MET A 149 16.86 -2.67 -9.85
N ILE A 150 16.19 -3.75 -9.46
CA ILE A 150 15.11 -4.36 -10.24
C ILE A 150 13.81 -3.61 -9.96
N SER A 151 13.23 -3.04 -11.01
CA SER A 151 12.01 -2.23 -10.93
C SER A 151 10.76 -3.05 -11.17
N ILE A 152 9.75 -2.84 -10.32
CA ILE A 152 8.38 -3.32 -10.53
C ILE A 152 7.39 -2.19 -10.25
N ALA A 153 6.11 -2.41 -10.57
CA ALA A 153 5.01 -1.52 -10.23
C ALA A 153 3.95 -2.25 -9.41
N GLY A 154 3.43 -1.59 -8.37
CA GLY A 154 2.37 -2.09 -7.50
C GLY A 154 1.08 -1.28 -7.62
N SER A 155 -0.08 -1.96 -7.73
CA SER A 155 -1.38 -1.29 -7.66
C SER A 155 -1.70 -0.81 -6.25
N ASP A 156 -1.22 -1.52 -5.23
CA ASP A 156 -1.49 -1.23 -3.81
C ASP A 156 -2.99 -0.98 -3.59
N SER A 157 -3.79 -1.94 -4.08
CA SER A 157 -5.22 -1.76 -4.29
C SER A 157 -6.00 -2.00 -3.01
N HIS A 158 -6.65 -0.97 -2.49
CA HIS A 158 -7.51 -1.00 -1.32
C HIS A 158 -9.00 -0.88 -1.66
N VAL A 159 -9.31 -0.50 -2.89
CA VAL A 159 -10.66 -0.46 -3.44
C VAL A 159 -10.67 -1.08 -4.84
N LEU A 160 -11.81 -1.61 -5.27
CA LEU A 160 -11.92 -2.37 -6.52
C LEU A 160 -11.50 -1.54 -7.74
N THR A 161 -11.80 -0.25 -7.74
CA THR A 161 -11.51 0.68 -8.84
C THR A 161 -10.00 0.88 -9.08
N THR A 162 -9.15 0.66 -8.06
CA THR A 162 -7.68 0.75 -8.19
C THR A 162 -7.04 -0.57 -8.61
N PHE A 163 -7.77 -1.68 -8.60
CA PHE A 163 -7.25 -2.99 -8.97
C PHE A 163 -6.79 -3.04 -10.44
N GLY A 164 -5.52 -3.44 -10.66
CA GLY A 164 -4.92 -3.51 -11.98
C GLY A 164 -4.60 -2.14 -12.61
N ARG A 165 -4.40 -1.10 -11.81
CA ARG A 165 -3.80 0.17 -12.25
C ARG A 165 -2.31 0.01 -12.55
N CYS A 166 -1.65 -0.93 -11.89
CA CYS A 166 -0.31 -1.38 -12.25
C CYS A 166 -0.36 -2.84 -12.68
N ILE A 167 0.33 -3.17 -13.76
CA ILE A 167 0.47 -4.53 -14.29
C ILE A 167 1.92 -4.70 -14.73
N ASN A 168 2.54 -5.77 -14.25
CA ASN A 168 3.84 -6.20 -14.71
C ASN A 168 3.67 -7.41 -15.66
N SER A 169 4.55 -7.53 -16.65
CA SER A 169 4.64 -8.69 -17.52
C SER A 169 5.95 -9.40 -17.31
N ILE A 170 5.91 -10.70 -17.34
CA ILE A 170 7.09 -11.53 -17.24
C ILE A 170 6.96 -12.76 -18.16
N GLU A 171 8.00 -13.06 -18.90
CA GLU A 171 8.06 -14.24 -19.75
C GLU A 171 8.62 -15.40 -18.95
N SER A 172 7.75 -16.21 -18.39
CA SER A 172 8.11 -17.41 -17.62
C SER A 172 7.02 -18.46 -17.66
N GLU A 173 7.32 -19.68 -17.24
CA GLU A 173 6.26 -20.59 -16.85
C GLU A 173 5.46 -19.97 -15.71
N ASN A 174 4.13 -20.10 -15.74
CA ASN A 174 3.27 -19.58 -14.67
C ASN A 174 3.33 -20.49 -13.42
N LYS A 175 4.53 -20.55 -12.83
CA LYS A 175 4.90 -21.23 -11.58
C LYS A 175 5.68 -20.25 -10.70
N LEU A 176 5.46 -20.32 -9.41
CA LEU A 176 6.06 -19.38 -8.45
C LEU A 176 7.58 -19.24 -8.65
N ASP A 177 8.32 -20.36 -8.57
CA ASP A 177 9.78 -20.33 -8.63
C ASP A 177 10.30 -19.76 -9.97
N SER A 178 9.64 -20.12 -11.08
CA SER A 178 10.01 -19.62 -12.40
C SER A 178 9.79 -18.11 -12.49
N ILE A 179 8.66 -17.62 -11.98
CA ILE A 179 8.35 -16.18 -11.96
C ILE A 179 9.38 -15.44 -11.12
N LEU A 180 9.65 -15.89 -9.88
CA LEU A 180 10.61 -15.22 -8.98
C LEU A 180 12.02 -15.21 -9.58
N GLN A 181 12.46 -16.30 -10.17
CA GLN A 181 13.76 -16.38 -10.85
C GLN A 181 13.87 -15.38 -12.02
N GLU A 182 12.86 -15.30 -12.87
CA GLU A 182 12.88 -14.39 -14.02
C GLU A 182 12.74 -12.93 -13.59
N MET A 183 12.03 -12.63 -12.47
CA MET A 183 12.04 -11.30 -11.84
C MET A 183 13.46 -10.91 -11.42
N LEU A 184 14.17 -11.78 -10.71
CA LEU A 184 15.56 -11.54 -10.28
C LEU A 184 16.54 -11.40 -11.45
N LYS A 185 16.25 -12.00 -12.60
CA LYS A 185 17.02 -11.81 -13.85
C LYS A 185 16.65 -10.52 -14.60
N ARG A 186 15.83 -9.63 -14.03
CA ARG A 186 15.39 -8.36 -14.62
C ARG A 186 14.55 -8.51 -15.90
N LYS A 187 13.80 -9.60 -16.02
CA LYS A 187 12.95 -9.86 -17.18
C LYS A 187 11.50 -9.40 -17.02
N SER A 188 11.16 -8.81 -15.87
CA SER A 188 9.88 -8.15 -15.70
C SER A 188 9.84 -6.82 -16.44
N LYS A 189 8.68 -6.52 -17.05
CA LYS A 189 8.39 -5.24 -17.70
C LYS A 189 7.13 -4.65 -17.12
N ILE A 190 7.15 -3.37 -16.80
CA ILE A 190 5.95 -2.65 -16.38
C ILE A 190 5.11 -2.38 -17.63
N LEU A 191 3.94 -3.04 -17.75
CA LEU A 191 3.02 -2.85 -18.87
C LEU A 191 2.07 -1.68 -18.63
N LYS A 192 1.69 -1.47 -17.38
CA LYS A 192 0.75 -0.43 -16.97
C LYS A 192 1.19 0.15 -15.63
N ALA A 193 1.13 1.48 -15.53
CA ALA A 193 1.45 2.22 -14.31
C ALA A 193 0.64 3.52 -14.30
N GLU A 194 -0.47 3.53 -13.55
CA GLU A 194 -1.38 4.66 -13.44
C GLU A 194 -1.61 5.00 -11.98
N LEU A 195 -1.55 6.29 -11.61
CA LEU A 195 -1.91 6.73 -10.27
C LEU A 195 -3.42 6.55 -10.01
N ALA A 196 -3.76 6.28 -8.76
CA ALA A 196 -5.14 6.31 -8.31
C ALA A 196 -5.74 7.71 -8.51
N LEU A 197 -6.99 7.73 -8.94
CA LEU A 197 -7.74 8.98 -9.10
C LEU A 197 -8.12 9.54 -7.72
N LYS A 198 -8.40 10.83 -7.68
CA LYS A 198 -8.82 11.50 -6.44
C LYS A 198 -10.08 10.85 -5.85
N GLU A 199 -11.01 10.49 -6.69
CA GLU A 199 -12.28 9.83 -6.34
C GLU A 199 -12.04 8.47 -5.68
N GLU A 200 -11.06 7.72 -6.16
CA GLU A 200 -10.66 6.42 -5.63
C GLU A 200 -9.98 6.54 -4.26
N LEU A 201 -9.17 7.58 -4.07
CA LEU A 201 -8.59 7.88 -2.75
C LEU A 201 -9.68 8.26 -1.73
N PHE A 202 -10.76 8.91 -2.16
CA PHE A 202 -11.91 9.19 -1.29
C PHE A 202 -12.75 7.95 -1.01
N GLU A 203 -12.91 7.08 -1.98
CA GLU A 203 -13.56 5.78 -1.82
C GLU A 203 -12.81 4.92 -0.79
N HIS A 204 -11.47 4.87 -0.89
CA HIS A 204 -10.63 4.20 0.09
C HIS A 204 -10.81 4.79 1.50
N ALA A 205 -10.74 6.12 1.63
CA ALA A 205 -10.95 6.78 2.92
C ALA A 205 -12.35 6.51 3.50
N TYR A 206 -13.39 6.51 2.66
CA TYR A 206 -14.76 6.18 3.06
C TYR A 206 -14.85 4.75 3.58
N TYR A 207 -14.33 3.78 2.82
CA TYR A 207 -14.36 2.38 3.20
C TYR A 207 -13.64 2.15 4.54
N MET A 208 -12.41 2.62 4.64
CA MET A 208 -11.56 2.48 5.82
C MET A 208 -12.24 3.06 7.08
N LEU A 209 -12.80 4.27 6.98
CA LEU A 209 -13.49 4.92 8.09
C LEU A 209 -14.83 4.25 8.42
N SER A 210 -15.56 3.76 7.43
CA SER A 210 -16.82 3.05 7.61
C SER A 210 -16.60 1.72 8.34
N ALA A 211 -15.67 0.91 7.84
CA ALA A 211 -15.37 -0.40 8.42
C ALA A 211 -14.74 -0.33 9.81
N SER A 212 -14.01 0.74 10.10
CA SER A 212 -13.31 0.93 11.38
C SER A 212 -14.04 1.85 12.36
N LYS A 213 -15.26 2.29 12.06
CA LYS A 213 -16.01 3.30 12.82
C LYS A 213 -16.07 2.99 14.32
N ASP A 214 -16.54 1.82 14.68
CA ASP A 214 -16.78 1.45 16.09
C ASP A 214 -15.45 1.34 16.85
N HIS A 215 -14.43 0.80 16.20
CA HIS A 215 -13.08 0.73 16.76
C HIS A 215 -12.51 2.14 17.05
N LEU A 216 -12.63 3.05 16.08
CA LEU A 216 -12.17 4.43 16.21
C LEU A 216 -12.94 5.16 17.32
N LEU A 217 -14.25 5.04 17.38
CA LEU A 217 -15.09 5.68 18.40
C LEU A 217 -14.78 5.15 19.80
N ASN A 218 -14.58 3.85 19.94
CA ASN A 218 -14.20 3.23 21.21
C ASN A 218 -12.81 3.74 21.67
N TYR A 219 -11.83 3.77 20.77
CA TYR A 219 -10.51 4.34 21.07
C TYR A 219 -10.60 5.79 21.53
N ILE A 220 -11.36 6.65 20.84
CA ILE A 220 -11.52 8.06 21.21
C ILE A 220 -12.24 8.19 22.55
N LEU A 221 -13.25 7.35 22.83
CA LEU A 221 -13.95 7.38 24.11
C LEU A 221 -13.02 7.06 25.29
N VAL A 222 -12.11 6.10 25.12
CA VAL A 222 -11.18 5.67 26.17
C VAL A 222 -10.04 6.67 26.36
N HIS A 223 -9.41 7.12 25.25
CA HIS A 223 -8.16 7.92 25.34
C HIS A 223 -8.37 9.42 25.22
N HIS A 224 -9.49 9.88 24.65
CA HIS A 224 -9.79 11.30 24.39
C HIS A 224 -11.27 11.63 24.60
N PRO A 225 -11.87 11.34 25.78
CA PRO A 225 -13.32 11.43 25.99
C PRO A 225 -13.89 12.83 25.70
N SER A 226 -13.14 13.89 25.96
CA SER A 226 -13.56 15.27 25.65
C SER A 226 -13.75 15.56 24.16
N LYS A 227 -13.15 14.74 23.27
CA LYS A 227 -13.26 14.88 21.82
C LYS A 227 -14.31 13.95 21.20
N PHE A 228 -14.87 13.04 21.98
CA PHE A 228 -15.74 11.99 21.48
C PHE A 228 -16.93 12.51 20.68
N SER A 229 -17.69 13.45 21.22
CA SER A 229 -18.88 13.98 20.54
C SER A 229 -18.54 14.66 19.22
N LEU A 230 -17.43 15.42 19.17
CA LEU A 230 -16.97 16.08 17.94
C LEU A 230 -16.53 15.06 16.89
N VAL A 231 -15.71 14.08 17.29
CA VAL A 231 -15.22 13.05 16.37
C VAL A 231 -16.37 12.20 15.85
N LYS A 232 -17.29 11.79 16.74
CA LYS A 232 -18.48 11.03 16.35
C LYS A 232 -19.34 11.80 15.34
N TRP A 233 -19.65 13.07 15.63
CA TRP A 233 -20.42 13.90 14.72
C TRP A 233 -19.73 14.06 13.36
N THR A 234 -18.41 14.30 13.36
CA THR A 234 -17.63 14.46 12.13
C THR A 234 -17.67 13.18 11.27
N LEU A 235 -17.46 12.03 11.91
CA LEU A 235 -17.46 10.73 11.27
C LEU A 235 -18.84 10.37 10.73
N ASP A 236 -19.89 10.54 11.54
CA ASP A 236 -21.28 10.30 11.12
C ASP A 236 -21.69 11.21 9.96
N SER A 237 -21.29 12.48 10.00
CA SER A 237 -21.53 13.44 8.91
C SER A 237 -20.83 13.05 7.62
N PHE A 238 -19.56 12.61 7.70
CA PHE A 238 -18.83 12.14 6.52
C PHE A 238 -19.47 10.87 5.94
N LEU A 239 -19.70 9.86 6.79
CA LEU A 239 -20.22 8.57 6.35
C LEU A 239 -21.65 8.65 5.78
N SER A 240 -22.48 9.55 6.30
CA SER A 240 -23.84 9.77 5.79
C SER A 240 -23.89 10.45 4.42
N LYS A 241 -22.94 11.35 4.14
CA LYS A 241 -22.91 12.14 2.87
C LYS A 241 -21.47 12.36 2.39
N PRO A 242 -20.69 11.30 2.06
CA PRO A 242 -19.28 11.41 1.69
C PRO A 242 -19.06 12.28 0.45
N ASN A 243 -20.02 12.30 -0.46
CA ASN A 243 -19.98 13.07 -1.70
C ASN A 243 -20.47 14.53 -1.58
N SER A 244 -20.75 15.02 -0.35
CA SER A 244 -21.16 16.41 -0.15
C SER A 244 -20.03 17.39 -0.54
N LYS A 245 -20.43 18.62 -0.93
CA LYS A 245 -19.47 19.68 -1.29
C LYS A 245 -18.44 19.94 -0.20
N LEU A 246 -18.86 19.91 1.09
CA LEU A 246 -17.99 20.11 2.24
C LEU A 246 -16.86 19.07 2.27
N TRP A 247 -17.19 17.78 2.21
CA TRP A 247 -16.21 16.69 2.29
C TRP A 247 -15.30 16.64 1.08
N LYS A 248 -15.84 16.93 -0.13
CA LYS A 248 -15.02 17.06 -1.34
C LYS A 248 -14.01 18.20 -1.25
N ILE A 249 -14.38 19.34 -0.65
CA ILE A 249 -13.46 20.46 -0.43
C ILE A 249 -12.40 20.11 0.60
N LEU A 250 -12.81 19.59 1.77
CA LEU A 250 -11.87 19.22 2.84
C LEU A 250 -10.90 18.14 2.41
N GLY A 251 -11.39 17.09 1.75
CA GLY A 251 -10.54 16.04 1.22
C GLY A 251 -9.59 16.55 0.13
N SER A 252 -10.05 17.45 -0.75
CA SER A 252 -9.20 18.07 -1.78
C SER A 252 -8.10 18.92 -1.15
N LEU A 253 -8.42 19.66 -0.09
CA LEU A 253 -7.44 20.43 0.66
C LEU A 253 -6.41 19.51 1.32
N GLY A 254 -6.87 18.43 1.96
CA GLY A 254 -5.98 17.44 2.57
C GLY A 254 -5.00 16.82 1.56
N LEU A 255 -5.50 16.40 0.39
CA LEU A 255 -4.66 15.88 -0.70
C LEU A 255 -3.68 16.93 -1.22
N TYR A 256 -4.13 18.17 -1.40
CA TYR A 256 -3.26 19.27 -1.83
C TYR A 256 -2.11 19.51 -0.85
N LEU A 257 -2.41 19.58 0.47
CA LEU A 257 -1.39 19.74 1.49
C LEU A 257 -0.43 18.57 1.55
N SER A 258 -0.94 17.35 1.46
CA SER A 258 -0.12 16.12 1.42
C SER A 258 0.83 16.09 0.22
N LYS A 259 0.35 16.48 -0.97
CA LYS A 259 1.17 16.60 -2.18
C LYS A 259 2.27 17.67 -2.02
N ARG A 260 1.99 18.79 -1.36
CA ARG A 260 3.01 19.80 -1.06
C ARG A 260 4.10 19.27 -0.14
N VAL A 261 3.71 18.53 0.91
CA VAL A 261 4.67 17.89 1.82
C VAL A 261 5.52 16.88 1.06
N SER A 262 4.91 16.01 0.28
CA SER A 262 5.64 15.04 -0.54
C SER A 262 6.63 15.71 -1.49
N LYS A 263 6.23 16.78 -2.17
CA LYS A 263 7.13 17.57 -3.02
C LYS A 263 8.32 18.12 -2.24
N LYS A 264 8.11 18.66 -1.04
CA LYS A 264 9.19 19.20 -0.22
C LYS A 264 10.16 18.11 0.23
N VAL A 265 9.65 17.00 0.71
CA VAL A 265 10.46 15.87 1.16
C VAL A 265 11.25 15.28 -0.03
N ASN A 266 10.57 14.94 -1.10
CA ASN A 266 11.15 14.17 -2.20
C ASN A 266 11.95 15.01 -3.20
N MET A 267 11.59 16.28 -3.42
CA MET A 267 12.22 17.13 -4.43
C MET A 267 13.11 18.24 -3.84
N LYS A 268 12.91 18.59 -2.54
CA LYS A 268 13.70 19.66 -1.91
C LYS A 268 14.56 19.16 -0.74
N GLY A 269 14.56 17.85 -0.44
CA GLY A 269 15.39 17.24 0.59
C GLY A 269 14.98 17.57 2.03
N HIS A 270 13.71 17.95 2.26
CA HIS A 270 13.23 18.12 3.63
C HIS A 270 13.20 16.78 4.38
N ASN A 271 13.48 16.83 5.69
CA ASN A 271 13.51 15.63 6.51
C ASN A 271 12.11 14.95 6.57
N PRO A 272 11.95 13.72 6.07
CA PRO A 272 10.68 13.01 6.09
C PRO A 272 10.19 12.66 7.49
N TYR A 273 11.11 12.52 8.44
CA TYR A 273 10.79 12.14 9.83
C TYR A 273 10.02 13.21 10.60
N VAL A 274 10.04 14.47 10.15
CA VAL A 274 9.21 15.53 10.73
C VAL A 274 7.71 15.24 10.59
N PHE A 275 7.30 14.44 9.60
CA PHE A 275 5.90 14.08 9.36
C PHE A 275 5.48 12.74 9.99
N GLN A 276 6.32 12.13 10.83
CA GLN A 276 6.01 10.82 11.45
C GLN A 276 4.78 10.84 12.37
N ASP A 277 4.45 11.98 12.96
CA ASP A 277 3.28 12.11 13.84
C ASP A 277 1.95 12.15 13.06
N ARG A 278 2.00 12.33 11.74
CA ARG A 278 0.85 12.43 10.84
C ARG A 278 -0.21 13.44 11.33
N SER A 279 0.20 14.43 12.14
CA SER A 279 -0.73 15.40 12.68
C SER A 279 -1.11 16.48 11.65
N TRP A 280 -2.33 16.99 11.75
CA TRP A 280 -2.77 18.14 10.95
C TRP A 280 -1.90 19.37 11.15
N LYS A 281 -1.40 19.57 12.36
CA LYS A 281 -0.50 20.68 12.67
C LYS A 281 0.78 20.59 11.87
N THR A 282 1.42 19.41 11.87
CA THR A 282 2.64 19.16 11.10
C THR A 282 2.37 19.21 9.60
N LEU A 283 1.24 18.67 9.12
CA LEU A 283 0.85 18.75 7.71
C LEU A 283 0.72 20.20 7.24
N ILE A 284 0.01 21.05 8.00
CA ILE A 284 -0.17 22.46 7.67
C ILE A 284 1.17 23.19 7.76
N SER A 285 1.92 23.03 8.85
CA SER A 285 3.22 23.65 9.06
C SER A 285 4.17 23.32 7.91
N MET A 286 4.40 22.03 7.62
CA MET A 286 5.28 21.62 6.51
C MET A 286 4.77 22.08 5.16
N SER A 287 3.47 22.27 4.96
CA SER A 287 2.92 22.73 3.69
C SER A 287 3.10 24.21 3.47
N LEU A 288 3.05 25.03 4.52
CA LEU A 288 3.11 26.49 4.44
C LEU A 288 4.53 27.03 4.46
N TYR A 289 5.47 26.39 5.15
CA TYR A 289 6.87 26.84 5.12
C TYR A 289 7.47 26.70 3.71
N PRO A 290 8.31 27.66 3.27
CA PRO A 290 8.92 27.64 1.94
C PRO A 290 9.85 26.46 1.70
#